data_fd018a8679508101908da206e425ba33
#
_entry.id   fd018a8679508101908da206e425ba33
#
_cell.length_a   1.000
_cell.length_b   1.000
_cell.length_c   1.000
_cell.angle_alpha   90.00
_cell.angle_beta   90.00
_cell.angle_gamma   90.00
#
_symmetry.space_group_name_H-M   'P 1'
#
loop_
_entity.id
_entity.type
_entity.pdbx_description
1 polymer ?
#
loop_
_entity_poly.entity_id
_entity_poly.type
_entity_poly.pdbx_seq_one_letter_code
_entity_poly.pdbx_strand_id
1 'polypeptide(L)'
;MGFGSFFRDLRIKKQITQKQIADVIKKKPMLVSNVENGKNGPFSDNDLKKIVSFLELSKDEERQLYKEAAKARGKLPQEMQAYIIKNDEAYYLLETLARNELGSESLSQIIQMVEEQILC
;
A
#
# COMPACT_ATOMS: atom_id res chain seq x y z
N MET A 1 2.53 -14.85 3.79
CA MET A 1 3.23 -14.14 2.73
C MET A 1 3.27 -12.67 3.02
N GLY A 2 4.43 -12.11 3.01
CA GLY A 2 4.63 -10.72 3.38
C GLY A 2 4.80 -9.83 2.17
N PHE A 3 5.14 -8.58 2.46
CA PHE A 3 5.41 -7.58 1.43
C PHE A 3 6.51 -8.02 0.47
N GLY A 4 7.57 -8.64 0.99
CA GLY A 4 8.71 -9.05 0.18
C GLY A 4 8.33 -9.99 -0.95
N SER A 5 7.55 -11.02 -0.65
CA SER A 5 7.09 -11.97 -1.65
C SER A 5 6.19 -11.30 -2.68
N PHE A 6 5.29 -10.44 -2.20
CA PHE A 6 4.38 -9.71 -3.07
C PHE A 6 5.19 -8.84 -4.04
N PHE A 7 6.15 -8.07 -3.51
CA PHE A 7 6.97 -7.18 -4.33
C PHE A 7 7.80 -7.95 -5.35
N ARG A 8 8.40 -9.06 -4.92
CA ARG A 8 9.19 -9.90 -5.83
C ARG A 8 8.36 -10.38 -7.01
N ASP A 9 7.16 -10.88 -6.74
CA ASP A 9 6.27 -11.36 -7.80
C ASP A 9 5.90 -10.25 -8.77
N LEU A 10 5.59 -9.07 -8.23
CA LEU A 10 5.27 -7.90 -9.04
C LEU A 10 6.46 -7.50 -9.94
N ARG A 11 7.66 -7.45 -9.35
CA ARG A 11 8.88 -7.10 -10.08
C ARG A 11 9.14 -8.09 -11.21
N ILE A 12 9.03 -9.37 -10.93
CA ILE A 12 9.26 -10.43 -11.93
C ILE A 12 8.22 -10.34 -13.04
N LYS A 13 6.97 -10.09 -12.68
CA LYS A 13 5.89 -9.90 -13.65
C LYS A 13 6.21 -8.77 -14.61
N LYS A 14 6.81 -7.70 -14.11
CA LYS A 14 7.19 -6.54 -14.92
C LYS A 14 8.53 -6.72 -15.62
N GLN A 15 9.19 -7.87 -15.43
CA GLN A 15 10.47 -8.20 -16.07
C GLN A 15 11.59 -7.22 -15.69
N ILE A 16 11.61 -6.83 -14.43
CA ILE A 16 12.59 -5.88 -13.89
C ILE A 16 13.50 -6.60 -12.89
N THR A 17 14.79 -6.29 -12.93
CA THR A 17 15.79 -6.89 -12.03
C THR A 17 15.86 -6.14 -10.70
N GLN A 18 16.40 -6.80 -9.68
CA GLN A 18 16.68 -6.15 -8.39
C GLN A 18 17.60 -4.95 -8.56
N LYS A 19 18.58 -5.09 -9.45
CA LYS A 19 19.53 -3.99 -9.71
C LYS A 19 18.81 -2.77 -10.29
N GLN A 20 17.88 -2.98 -11.21
CA GLN A 20 17.12 -1.88 -11.80
C GLN A 20 16.30 -1.15 -10.74
N ILE A 21 15.68 -1.88 -9.83
CA ILE A 21 14.94 -1.27 -8.72
C ILE A 21 15.91 -0.47 -7.84
N ALA A 22 17.05 -1.07 -7.49
CA ALA A 22 18.05 -0.41 -6.64
C ALA A 22 18.54 0.91 -7.27
N ASP A 23 18.76 0.90 -8.57
CA ASP A 23 19.21 2.10 -9.29
C ASP A 23 18.15 3.22 -9.22
N VAL A 24 16.87 2.87 -9.36
CA VAL A 24 15.77 3.83 -9.31
C VAL A 24 15.69 4.53 -7.95
N ILE A 25 15.84 3.76 -6.87
CA ILE A 25 15.74 4.31 -5.52
C ILE A 25 17.10 4.75 -4.96
N LYS A 26 18.15 4.64 -5.76
CA LYS A 26 19.53 5.02 -5.40
C LYS A 26 20.02 4.32 -4.14
N LYS A 27 19.77 3.03 -4.09
CA LYS A 27 20.22 2.15 -3.00
C LYS A 27 20.99 0.98 -3.57
N LYS A 28 21.55 0.14 -2.68
CA LYS A 28 22.28 -1.04 -3.13
C LYS A 28 21.33 -2.20 -3.42
N PRO A 29 21.67 -3.07 -4.40
CA PRO A 29 20.82 -4.24 -4.68
C PRO A 29 20.57 -5.13 -3.46
N MET A 30 21.50 -5.16 -2.52
CA MET A 30 21.35 -5.92 -1.27
C MET A 30 20.11 -5.47 -0.50
N LEU A 31 19.81 -4.16 -0.50
CA LEU A 31 18.60 -3.66 0.16
C LEU A 31 17.35 -4.27 -0.46
N VAL A 32 17.28 -4.29 -1.79
CA VAL A 32 16.13 -4.86 -2.51
C VAL A 32 16.00 -6.35 -2.17
N SER A 33 17.11 -7.06 -2.20
CA SER A 33 17.14 -8.49 -1.86
C SER A 33 16.64 -8.71 -0.42
N ASN A 34 17.10 -7.90 0.52
CA ASN A 34 16.71 -8.04 1.93
C ASN A 34 15.22 -7.76 2.12
N VAL A 35 14.65 -6.79 1.40
CA VAL A 35 13.21 -6.53 1.45
C VAL A 35 12.44 -7.74 0.91
N GLU A 36 12.87 -8.27 -0.22
CA GLU A 36 12.19 -9.40 -0.84
C GLU A 36 12.26 -10.66 -0.01
N ASN A 37 13.35 -10.84 0.72
CA ASN A 37 13.53 -12.02 1.60
C ASN A 37 12.94 -11.85 2.99
N GLY A 38 12.38 -10.68 3.28
CA GLY A 38 11.76 -10.43 4.56
C GLY A 38 12.73 -10.06 5.68
N LYS A 39 14.01 -9.85 5.37
CA LYS A 39 14.99 -9.40 6.35
C LYS A 39 14.78 -7.95 6.74
N ASN A 40 14.34 -7.13 5.78
CA ASN A 40 14.00 -5.73 5.99
C ASN A 40 12.50 -5.56 5.76
N GLY A 41 11.92 -4.54 6.39
CA GLY A 41 10.55 -4.15 6.13
C GLY A 41 10.40 -3.51 4.74
N PRO A 42 9.18 -3.07 4.40
CA PRO A 42 8.93 -2.46 3.09
C PRO A 42 9.79 -1.23 2.84
N PHE A 43 9.93 -0.90 1.56
CA PHE A 43 10.59 0.35 1.15
C PHE A 43 9.88 1.56 1.76
N SER A 44 10.61 2.67 1.93
CA SER A 44 10.02 3.92 2.40
C SER A 44 8.97 4.43 1.42
N ASP A 45 8.10 5.32 1.89
CA ASP A 45 7.06 5.90 1.02
C ASP A 45 7.66 6.62 -0.18
N ASN A 46 8.78 7.33 0.01
CA ASN A 46 9.47 7.98 -1.09
C ASN A 46 9.97 6.99 -2.13
N ASP A 47 10.56 5.88 -1.65
CA ASP A 47 11.06 4.85 -2.53
C ASP A 47 9.90 4.14 -3.26
N LEU A 48 8.80 3.89 -2.56
CA LEU A 48 7.62 3.29 -3.19
C LEU A 48 7.07 4.16 -4.32
N LYS A 49 7.03 5.47 -4.12
CA LYS A 49 6.58 6.39 -5.17
C LYS A 49 7.45 6.30 -6.43
N LYS A 50 8.77 6.22 -6.22
CA LYS A 50 9.70 6.09 -7.34
C LYS A 50 9.49 4.76 -8.07
N ILE A 51 9.28 3.69 -7.33
CA ILE A 51 9.06 2.36 -7.88
C ILE A 51 7.76 2.31 -8.68
N VAL A 52 6.68 2.88 -8.13
CA VAL A 52 5.39 2.94 -8.81
C VAL A 52 5.53 3.61 -10.18
N SER A 53 6.22 4.74 -10.21
CA SER A 53 6.45 5.48 -11.45
C SER A 53 7.31 4.69 -12.43
N PHE A 54 8.39 4.08 -11.95
CA PHE A 54 9.31 3.34 -12.79
C PHE A 54 8.65 2.10 -13.41
N LEU A 55 7.87 1.36 -12.62
CA LEU A 55 7.18 0.16 -13.08
C LEU A 55 5.92 0.46 -13.87
N GLU A 56 5.54 1.72 -13.94
CA GLU A 56 4.31 2.16 -14.61
C GLU A 56 3.10 1.35 -14.14
N LEU A 57 2.93 1.27 -12.82
CA LEU A 57 1.85 0.49 -12.22
C LEU A 57 0.48 1.10 -12.53
N SER A 58 -0.49 0.23 -12.76
CA SER A 58 -1.88 0.65 -12.85
C SER A 58 -2.36 1.15 -11.48
N LYS A 59 -3.50 1.83 -11.46
CA LYS A 59 -4.08 2.30 -10.19
C LYS A 59 -4.35 1.15 -9.23
N ASP A 60 -4.80 0.01 -9.74
CA ASP A 60 -5.07 -1.16 -8.91
C ASP A 60 -3.77 -1.76 -8.38
N GLU A 61 -2.74 -1.85 -9.22
CA GLU A 61 -1.43 -2.36 -8.79
C GLU A 61 -0.81 -1.44 -7.75
N GLU A 62 -0.88 -0.14 -7.95
CA GLU A 62 -0.37 0.84 -7.01
C GLU A 62 -1.09 0.72 -5.67
N ARG A 63 -2.42 0.63 -5.70
CA ARG A 63 -3.24 0.48 -4.49
C ARG A 63 -2.87 -0.77 -3.73
N GLN A 64 -2.68 -1.87 -4.44
CA GLN A 64 -2.30 -3.15 -3.83
C GLN A 64 -0.91 -3.05 -3.20
N LEU A 65 0.03 -2.40 -3.87
CA LEU A 65 1.39 -2.24 -3.35
C LEU A 65 1.39 -1.48 -2.02
N TYR A 66 0.69 -0.35 -1.94
CA TYR A 66 0.61 0.43 -0.71
C TYR A 66 -0.13 -0.32 0.39
N LYS A 67 -1.16 -1.09 0.03
CA LYS A 67 -1.89 -1.89 1.01
C LYS A 67 -1.00 -2.97 1.63
N GLU A 68 -0.21 -3.66 0.81
CA GLU A 68 0.70 -4.69 1.31
C GLU A 68 1.80 -4.08 2.19
N ALA A 69 2.30 -2.91 1.82
CA ALA A 69 3.27 -2.20 2.65
C ALA A 69 2.67 -1.79 4.00
N ALA A 70 1.44 -1.28 3.99
CA ALA A 70 0.75 -0.87 5.20
C ALA A 70 0.53 -2.06 6.15
N LYS A 71 0.10 -3.20 5.60
CA LYS A 71 -0.08 -4.42 6.40
C LYS A 71 1.21 -4.86 7.06
N ALA A 72 2.32 -4.83 6.30
CA ALA A 72 3.62 -5.27 6.81
C ALA A 72 4.14 -4.33 7.91
N ARG A 73 3.88 -3.03 7.78
CA ARG A 73 4.30 -2.03 8.78
C ARG A 73 3.38 -1.97 9.98
N GLY A 74 2.13 -2.40 9.82
CA GLY A 74 1.11 -2.21 10.84
C GLY A 74 0.68 -0.75 10.96
N LYS A 75 0.80 0.02 9.86
CA LYS A 75 0.45 1.44 9.81
C LYS A 75 -0.24 1.76 8.50
N LEU A 76 -1.23 2.65 8.56
CA LEU A 76 -1.87 3.16 7.36
C LEU A 76 -0.89 4.02 6.55
N PRO A 77 -1.09 4.10 5.22
CA PRO A 77 -0.31 5.03 4.41
C PRO A 77 -0.44 6.44 4.94
N GLN A 78 0.64 7.21 4.79
CA GLN A 78 0.73 8.55 5.38
C GLN A 78 -0.40 9.47 4.92
N GLU A 79 -0.78 9.39 3.66
CA GLU A 79 -1.86 10.22 3.11
C GLU A 79 -3.22 9.91 3.75
N MET A 80 -3.48 8.61 4.01
CA MET A 80 -4.70 8.22 4.73
C MET A 80 -4.70 8.72 6.15
N GLN A 81 -3.57 8.59 6.85
CA GLN A 81 -3.44 9.08 8.21
C GLN A 81 -3.73 10.58 8.27
N ALA A 82 -3.15 11.34 7.35
CA ALA A 82 -3.34 12.79 7.31
C ALA A 82 -4.81 13.15 7.07
N TYR A 83 -5.46 12.44 6.16
CA TYR A 83 -6.88 12.69 5.86
C TYR A 83 -7.75 12.45 7.10
N ILE A 84 -7.53 11.32 7.77
CA ILE A 84 -8.32 10.95 8.94
C ILE A 84 -8.12 11.94 10.09
N ILE A 85 -6.88 12.35 10.32
CA ILE A 85 -6.55 13.26 11.41
C ILE A 85 -7.15 14.66 11.14
N LYS A 86 -7.16 15.10 9.90
CA LYS A 86 -7.71 16.41 9.54
C LYS A 86 -9.24 16.47 9.58
N ASN A 87 -9.90 15.33 9.41
CA ASN A 87 -11.36 15.29 9.28
C ASN A 87 -11.97 14.51 10.44
N ASP A 88 -12.52 15.24 11.39
CA ASP A 88 -13.11 14.62 12.58
C ASP A 88 -14.15 13.56 12.23
N GLU A 89 -14.96 13.81 11.24
CA GLU A 89 -16.00 12.85 10.82
C GLU A 89 -15.40 11.55 10.29
N ALA A 90 -14.26 11.65 9.61
CA ALA A 90 -13.54 10.45 9.15
C ALA A 90 -13.02 9.65 10.33
N TYR A 91 -12.48 10.32 11.33
CA TYR A 91 -12.01 9.67 12.55
C TYR A 91 -13.18 8.95 13.25
N TYR A 92 -14.31 9.64 13.44
CA TYR A 92 -15.48 9.06 14.09
C TYR A 92 -16.05 7.90 13.31
N LEU A 93 -16.03 7.99 11.98
CA LEU A 93 -16.49 6.87 11.15
C LEU A 93 -15.65 5.64 11.41
N LEU A 94 -14.32 5.76 11.38
CA LEU A 94 -13.44 4.63 11.63
C LEU A 94 -13.60 4.09 13.04
N GLU A 95 -13.70 4.98 14.02
CA GLU A 95 -13.92 4.58 15.42
C GLU A 95 -15.21 3.77 15.55
N THR A 96 -16.28 4.23 14.90
CA THR A 96 -17.57 3.55 14.93
C THR A 96 -17.48 2.16 14.30
N LEU A 97 -16.83 2.06 13.15
CA LEU A 97 -16.64 0.78 12.47
C LEU A 97 -15.85 -0.20 13.33
N ALA A 98 -14.76 0.29 13.91
CA ALA A 98 -13.87 -0.55 14.73
C ALA A 98 -14.56 -1.01 16.00
N ARG A 99 -15.26 -0.09 16.70
CA ARG A 99 -15.93 -0.40 17.95
C ARG A 99 -17.02 -1.46 17.78
N ASN A 100 -17.69 -1.45 16.64
CA ASN A 100 -18.76 -2.40 16.34
C ASN A 100 -18.26 -3.63 15.58
N GLU A 101 -16.96 -3.70 15.32
CA GLU A 101 -16.30 -4.82 14.66
C GLU A 101 -17.02 -5.26 13.39
N LEU A 102 -17.37 -4.30 12.54
CA LEU A 102 -18.08 -4.60 11.30
C LEU A 102 -17.22 -5.49 10.38
N GLY A 103 -17.84 -6.52 9.83
CA GLY A 103 -17.16 -7.45 8.95
C GLY A 103 -17.15 -6.99 7.50
N SER A 104 -16.55 -7.83 6.65
CA SER A 104 -16.34 -7.53 5.23
C SER A 104 -17.64 -7.20 4.48
N GLU A 105 -18.71 -7.92 4.78
CA GLU A 105 -19.98 -7.71 4.08
C GLU A 105 -20.55 -6.32 4.38
N SER A 106 -20.61 -5.96 5.66
CA SER A 106 -21.10 -4.63 6.05
C SER A 106 -20.23 -3.52 5.51
N LEU A 107 -18.91 -3.71 5.58
CA LEU A 107 -17.96 -2.73 5.06
C LEU A 107 -18.12 -2.56 3.54
N SER A 108 -18.35 -3.65 2.81
CA SER A 108 -18.57 -3.58 1.36
C SER A 108 -19.81 -2.79 1.02
N GLN A 109 -20.87 -2.93 1.81
CA GLN A 109 -22.11 -2.16 1.61
C GLN A 109 -21.86 -0.67 1.83
N ILE A 110 -21.09 -0.32 2.85
CA ILE A 110 -20.74 1.07 3.12
C ILE A 110 -19.92 1.66 1.98
N ILE A 111 -18.94 0.90 1.49
CA ILE A 111 -18.13 1.31 0.35
C ILE A 111 -19.00 1.61 -0.86
N GLN A 112 -19.97 0.73 -1.13
CA GLN A 112 -20.89 0.90 -2.25
C GLN A 112 -21.70 2.18 -2.11
N MET A 113 -22.19 2.47 -0.91
CA MET A 113 -22.95 3.71 -0.65
C MET A 113 -22.11 4.95 -0.94
N VAL A 114 -20.85 4.93 -0.51
CA VAL A 114 -19.94 6.05 -0.75
C VAL A 114 -19.69 6.23 -2.25
N GLU A 115 -19.42 5.14 -2.94
CA GLU A 115 -19.16 5.17 -4.38
C GLU A 115 -20.36 5.69 -5.16
N GLU A 116 -21.56 5.34 -4.77
CA GLU A 116 -22.78 5.84 -5.39
C GLU A 116 -22.92 7.36 -5.23
N GLN A 117 -22.54 7.90 -4.08
CA GLN A 117 -22.56 9.34 -3.86
C GLN A 117 -21.57 10.08 -4.75
N ILE A 118 -20.40 9.46 -4.99
CA ILE A 118 -19.39 10.07 -5.84
C ILE A 118 -19.82 10.11 -7.30
N LEU A 119 -20.57 9.10 -7.74
CA LEU A 119 -21.02 8.99 -9.13
C LEU A 119 -22.25 9.82 -9.44
N CYS A 120 -22.94 10.33 -8.43
CA CYS A 120 -24.15 11.15 -8.61
C CYS A 120 -23.84 12.61 -8.89
#